data_4f0b31f2048d45f8e6214d7deeb05480
#
_entry.id   4f0b31f2048d45f8e6214d7deeb05480
#
_cell.length_a   1.000
_cell.length_b   1.000
_cell.length_c   1.000
_cell.angle_alpha   90.00
_cell.angle_beta   90.00
_cell.angle_gamma   90.00
#
_symmetry.space_group_name_H-M   'P 1'
#
loop_
_entity.id
_entity.type
_entity.pdbx_description
1 polymer ?
#
loop_
_entity_poly.entity_id
_entity_poly.type
_entity_poly.pdbx_seq_one_letter_code
_entity_poly.pdbx_strand_id
1 'polypeptide(L)'
;MPRLLAFVDIFVESPEMDNVVAALSKLDNLEELYEVTGEFDIVTLFSASDIEELRDILKNRVMKIKGVKSTVSSIVARAGQRRKVSTREIPRPILAGL
;
A
#
# COMPACT_ATOMS: atom_id res chain seq x y z
N MET A 1 15.97 -10.00 -10.86
CA MET A 1 15.91 -8.54 -10.97
C MET A 1 15.32 -7.97 -9.70
N PRO A 2 15.98 -7.03 -9.06
CA PRO A 2 15.36 -6.36 -7.92
C PRO A 2 14.14 -5.58 -8.40
N ARG A 3 13.07 -5.67 -7.63
CA ARG A 3 11.88 -4.89 -7.90
C ARG A 3 11.94 -3.60 -7.13
N LEU A 4 11.32 -2.59 -7.69
CA LEU A 4 11.13 -1.31 -7.02
C LEU A 4 10.02 -1.47 -5.99
N LEU A 5 10.25 -0.99 -4.78
CA LEU A 5 9.25 -0.98 -3.72
C LEU A 5 8.82 0.45 -3.42
N ALA A 6 7.56 0.64 -3.16
CA ALA A 6 7.03 1.95 -2.81
C ALA A 6 5.98 1.83 -1.73
N PHE A 7 6.09 2.68 -0.71
CA PHE A 7 5.00 2.88 0.23
C PHE A 7 3.99 3.83 -0.40
N VAL A 8 2.74 3.47 -0.33
CA VAL A 8 1.66 4.32 -0.83
C VAL A 8 0.68 4.53 0.31
N ASP A 9 0.64 5.76 0.78
CA ASP A 9 -0.27 6.18 1.85
C ASP A 9 -1.53 6.71 1.21
N ILE A 10 -2.68 6.25 1.67
CA ILE A 10 -3.94 6.50 0.98
C ILE A 10 -4.93 7.18 1.94
N PHE A 11 -5.53 8.28 1.47
CA PHE A 11 -6.65 8.92 2.13
C PHE A 11 -7.93 8.38 1.54
N VAL A 12 -8.87 7.98 2.39
CA VAL A 12 -10.08 7.28 1.99
C VAL A 12 -11.32 7.99 2.55
N GLU A 13 -12.38 8.02 1.77
CA GLU A 13 -13.69 8.41 2.27
C GLU A 13 -14.20 7.33 3.23
N SER A 14 -14.51 7.71 4.47
CA SER A 14 -14.83 6.74 5.53
C SER A 14 -15.86 5.68 5.13
N PRO A 15 -16.99 6.04 4.50
CA PRO A 15 -17.98 5.02 4.13
C PRO A 15 -17.47 4.01 3.09
N GLU A 16 -16.38 4.32 2.40
CA GLU A 16 -15.83 3.48 1.33
C GLU A 16 -14.63 2.64 1.77
N MET A 17 -14.28 2.66 3.06
CA MET A 17 -13.08 1.97 3.55
C MET A 17 -13.06 0.49 3.13
N ASP A 18 -14.14 -0.24 3.39
CA ASP A 18 -14.17 -1.68 3.07
C ASP A 18 -14.06 -1.91 1.56
N ASN A 19 -14.70 -1.05 0.76
CA ASN A 19 -14.63 -1.13 -0.68
C ASN A 19 -13.19 -0.91 -1.17
N VAL A 20 -12.51 0.09 -0.60
CA VAL A 20 -11.13 0.41 -0.99
C VAL A 20 -10.19 -0.73 -0.63
N VAL A 21 -10.31 -1.28 0.59
CA VAL A 21 -9.48 -2.40 1.02
C VAL A 21 -9.69 -3.60 0.10
N ALA A 22 -10.94 -3.93 -0.21
CA ALA A 22 -11.24 -5.06 -1.10
C ALA A 22 -10.66 -4.86 -2.49
N ALA A 23 -10.79 -3.65 -3.05
CA ALA A 23 -10.27 -3.35 -4.38
C ALA A 23 -8.74 -3.38 -4.43
N LEU A 24 -8.08 -2.78 -3.42
CA LEU A 24 -6.62 -2.81 -3.34
C LEU A 24 -6.10 -4.24 -3.23
N SER A 25 -6.79 -5.08 -2.48
CA SER A 25 -6.35 -6.47 -2.25
C SER A 25 -6.36 -7.31 -3.52
N LYS A 26 -7.01 -6.86 -4.58
CA LYS A 26 -7.03 -7.56 -5.87
C LYS A 26 -5.88 -7.19 -6.77
N LEU A 27 -5.09 -6.18 -6.40
CA LEU A 27 -3.97 -5.72 -7.23
C LEU A 27 -2.77 -6.63 -7.04
N ASP A 28 -2.26 -7.19 -8.15
CA ASP A 28 -1.14 -8.12 -8.11
C ASP A 28 0.13 -7.52 -7.54
N ASN A 29 0.29 -6.21 -7.67
CA ASN A 29 1.48 -5.50 -7.22
C ASN A 29 1.45 -5.14 -5.73
N LEU A 30 0.32 -5.37 -5.06
CA LEU A 30 0.22 -5.09 -3.64
C LEU A 30 0.94 -6.17 -2.84
N GLU A 31 1.88 -5.72 -1.98
CA GLU A 31 2.63 -6.62 -1.10
C GLU A 31 2.04 -6.64 0.30
N GLU A 32 1.71 -5.48 0.84
CA GLU A 32 1.19 -5.36 2.20
C GLU A 32 0.18 -4.22 2.25
N LEU A 33 -0.80 -4.36 3.13
CA LEU A 33 -1.81 -3.33 3.36
C LEU A 33 -2.15 -3.27 4.84
N TYR A 34 -2.16 -2.06 5.38
CA TYR A 34 -2.52 -1.79 6.77
C TYR A 34 -3.55 -0.67 6.82
N GLU A 35 -4.61 -0.89 7.58
CA GLU A 35 -5.46 0.21 8.00
C GLU A 35 -4.81 0.84 9.22
N VAL A 36 -4.71 2.15 9.25
CA VAL A 36 -4.00 2.84 10.32
C VAL A 36 -4.86 3.95 10.90
N THR A 37 -4.52 4.35 12.12
CA THR A 37 -5.08 5.56 12.71
C THR A 37 -4.00 6.64 12.64
N GLY A 38 -4.40 7.88 12.39
CA GLY A 38 -3.46 8.97 12.27
C GLY A 38 -3.77 9.82 11.07
N GLU A 39 -2.72 10.31 10.41
CA GLU A 39 -2.89 11.22 9.28
C GLU A 39 -3.46 10.53 8.05
N PHE A 40 -2.99 9.34 7.75
CA PHE A 40 -3.47 8.55 6.61
C PHE A 40 -4.48 7.52 7.09
N ASP A 41 -5.26 6.98 6.16
CA ASP A 41 -6.25 5.95 6.46
C ASP A 41 -5.71 4.55 6.19
N ILE A 42 -4.95 4.40 5.11
CA ILE A 42 -4.36 3.12 4.71
C ILE A 42 -2.90 3.35 4.33
N VAL A 43 -2.04 2.45 4.74
CA VAL A 43 -0.64 2.42 4.31
C VAL A 43 -0.40 1.11 3.58
N THR A 44 0.14 1.20 2.37
CA THR A 44 0.39 0.02 1.55
C THR A 44 1.86 -0.04 1.13
N LEU A 45 2.29 -1.24 0.78
CA LEU A 45 3.57 -1.48 0.13
C LEU A 45 3.28 -2.12 -1.21
N PHE A 46 3.75 -1.49 -2.28
CA PHE A 46 3.64 -1.99 -3.64
C PHE A 46 4.99 -2.35 -4.21
N SER A 47 5.01 -3.31 -5.11
CA SER A 47 6.20 -3.62 -5.90
C SER A 47 5.92 -3.38 -7.37
N ALA A 48 6.94 -2.94 -8.08
CA ALA A 48 6.85 -2.68 -9.51
C ALA A 48 8.20 -2.96 -10.15
N SER A 49 8.21 -3.21 -11.47
CA SER A 49 9.46 -3.44 -12.18
C SER A 49 10.24 -2.14 -12.38
N ASP A 50 9.54 -1.02 -12.51
CA ASP A 50 10.13 0.29 -12.71
C ASP A 50 9.16 1.39 -12.30
N ILE A 51 9.61 2.65 -12.42
CA ILE A 51 8.81 3.81 -12.04
C ILE A 51 7.58 3.97 -12.95
N GLU A 52 7.70 3.61 -14.22
CA GLU A 52 6.57 3.74 -15.13
C GLU A 52 5.44 2.79 -14.77
N GLU A 53 5.78 1.55 -14.40
CA GLU A 53 4.78 0.60 -13.91
C GLU A 53 4.13 1.11 -12.64
N LEU A 54 4.92 1.66 -11.71
CA LEU A 54 4.39 2.22 -10.48
C LEU A 54 3.41 3.35 -10.76
N ARG A 55 3.76 4.26 -11.66
CA ARG A 55 2.87 5.36 -12.05
C ARG A 55 1.57 4.86 -12.65
N ASP A 56 1.66 3.83 -13.48
CA ASP A 56 0.46 3.24 -14.07
C ASP A 56 -0.45 2.66 -13.01
N ILE A 57 0.12 1.92 -12.06
CA ILE A 57 -0.64 1.35 -10.96
C ILE A 57 -1.34 2.45 -10.17
N LEU A 58 -0.63 3.50 -9.80
CA LEU A 58 -1.21 4.58 -9.02
C LEU A 58 -2.30 5.32 -9.79
N LYS A 59 -2.02 5.70 -11.03
CA LYS A 59 -2.92 6.52 -11.82
C LYS A 59 -4.14 5.75 -12.31
N ASN A 60 -3.93 4.55 -12.83
CA ASN A 60 -4.97 3.82 -13.55
C ASN A 60 -5.65 2.73 -12.72
N ARG A 61 -5.10 2.40 -11.57
CA ARG A 61 -5.67 1.38 -10.71
C ARG A 61 -6.06 1.92 -9.34
N VAL A 62 -5.10 2.45 -8.59
CA VAL A 62 -5.38 2.92 -7.23
C VAL A 62 -6.31 4.13 -7.24
N MET A 63 -5.99 5.15 -8.03
CA MET A 63 -6.80 6.38 -8.07
C MET A 63 -8.17 6.19 -8.71
N LYS A 64 -8.40 5.08 -9.38
CA LYS A 64 -9.71 4.75 -9.97
C LYS A 64 -10.63 4.05 -8.98
N ILE A 65 -10.13 3.63 -7.84
CA ILE A 65 -10.97 2.96 -6.84
C ILE A 65 -11.90 3.97 -6.21
N LYS A 66 -13.19 3.64 -6.16
CA LYS A 66 -14.18 4.50 -5.52
C LYS A 66 -13.87 4.63 -4.04
N GLY A 67 -13.74 5.85 -3.57
CA GLY A 67 -13.46 6.14 -2.16
C GLY A 67 -12.02 6.57 -1.91
N VAL A 68 -11.13 6.40 -2.86
CA VAL A 68 -9.76 6.92 -2.74
C VAL A 68 -9.79 8.42 -3.02
N LYS A 69 -9.39 9.21 -2.02
CA LYS A 69 -9.36 10.68 -2.14
C LYS A 69 -8.04 11.15 -2.71
N SER A 70 -6.95 10.68 -2.16
CA SER A 70 -5.61 11.05 -2.62
C SER A 70 -4.59 10.03 -2.12
N THR A 71 -3.41 10.07 -2.71
CA THR A 71 -2.31 9.19 -2.33
C THR A 71 -1.02 9.98 -2.19
N VAL A 72 -0.14 9.49 -1.31
CA VAL A 72 1.23 9.99 -1.21
C VAL A 72 2.13 8.77 -1.33
N SER A 73 3.03 8.78 -2.30
CA SER A 73 3.92 7.64 -2.52
C SER A 73 5.37 7.98 -2.17
N SER A 74 6.07 7.01 -1.63
CA SER A 74 7.48 7.12 -1.27
C SER A 74 8.20 5.89 -1.78
N ILE A 75 9.14 6.08 -2.69
CA ILE A 75 9.92 4.97 -3.23
C ILE A 75 11.00 4.60 -2.24
N VAL A 76 11.13 3.30 -1.97
CA VAL A 76 12.16 2.82 -1.05
C VAL A 76 13.52 2.93 -1.73
N ALA A 77 14.38 3.76 -1.16
CA ALA A 77 15.75 3.95 -1.68
C ALA A 77 16.67 2.85 -1.17
N ARG A 78 16.52 2.48 0.11
CA ARG A 78 17.33 1.43 0.72
C ARG A 78 16.65 0.93 1.99
N ALA A 79 16.58 -0.38 2.16
CA ALA A 79 15.97 -0.98 3.34
C ALA A 79 17.02 -1.28 4.40
N GLY A 80 16.68 -0.98 5.66
CA GLY A 80 17.48 -1.40 6.79
C GLY A 80 17.17 -2.85 7.16
N GLN A 81 18.05 -3.48 7.92
CA GLN A 81 17.88 -4.88 8.27
C GLN A 81 17.87 -5.16 9.76
N ARG A 82 17.82 -4.12 10.56
CA ARG A 82 17.86 -4.29 12.01
C ARG A 82 16.51 -4.79 12.52
N ARG A 83 16.53 -5.90 13.22
CA ARG A 83 15.35 -6.48 13.81
C ARG A 83 15.51 -6.65 15.29
N LYS A 84 14.86 -5.79 16.05
CA LYS A 84 14.89 -5.85 17.52
C LYS A 84 13.52 -6.00 18.14
N VAL A 85 12.48 -5.82 17.34
CA VAL A 85 11.09 -5.86 17.81
C VAL A 85 10.58 -7.28 17.66
N SER A 86 9.92 -7.78 18.73
CA SER A 86 9.27 -9.08 18.68
C SER A 86 8.12 -9.05 17.68
N THR A 87 7.96 -10.14 16.93
CA THR A 87 6.85 -10.25 15.99
C THR A 87 5.48 -10.23 16.66
N ARG A 88 5.45 -10.52 17.98
CA ARG A 88 4.20 -10.44 18.74
C ARG A 88 3.72 -9.02 18.96
N GLU A 89 4.62 -8.05 18.88
CA GLU A 89 4.31 -6.64 19.11
C GLU A 89 3.98 -5.90 17.84
N ILE A 90 4.12 -6.55 16.70
CA ILE A 90 3.86 -5.96 15.39
C ILE A 90 2.52 -6.48 14.86
N PRO A 91 1.57 -5.59 14.54
CA PRO A 91 0.33 -6.03 13.91
C PRO A 91 0.61 -6.74 12.60
N ARG A 92 -0.19 -7.75 12.28
CA ARG A 92 -0.06 -8.44 10.99
C ARG A 92 -0.61 -7.58 9.88
N PRO A 93 0.05 -7.55 8.72
CA PRO A 93 -0.53 -6.86 7.57
C PRO A 93 -1.78 -7.58 7.07
N ILE A 94 -2.66 -6.83 6.43
CA ILE A 94 -3.78 -7.39 5.69
C ILE A 94 -3.19 -7.82 4.35
N LEU A 95 -3.09 -9.13 4.13
CA LEU A 95 -2.44 -9.65 2.93
C LEU A 95 -3.40 -9.68 1.75
N ALA A 96 -2.89 -9.30 0.58
CA ALA A 96 -3.66 -9.39 -0.65
C ALA A 96 -4.01 -10.83 -0.96
N GLY A 97 -5.26 -11.08 -1.34
CA GLY A 97 -5.70 -12.40 -1.75
C GLY A 97 -6.08 -13.35 -0.62
N LEU A 98 -6.09 -12.89 0.61
CA LEU A 98 -6.55 -13.70 1.72
C LEU A 98 -8.05 -13.61 1.91
#